data_31e4025012789c697b0823624e5789de
#
_entry.id   31e4025012789c697b0823624e5789de
#
_cell.length_a   1.000
_cell.length_b   1.000
_cell.length_c   1.000
_cell.angle_alpha   90.00
_cell.angle_beta   90.00
_cell.angle_gamma   90.00
#
_symmetry.space_group_name_H-M   'P 1'
#
loop_
_entity.id
_entity.type
_entity.pdbx_description
1 polymer ?
#
loop_
_entity_poly.entity_id
_entity_poly.type
_entity_poly.pdbx_seq_one_letter_code
_entity_poly.pdbx_strand_id
1 'polypeptide(L)'
;MRVPTRFAAALLPVLATTALWAAPTAHAAEPALAVPDLTVVSWNICGEAGGLRGQDGYCPYRNAPEKKIEQVAQVVAERDADVVMLQEVCGGDEPGSHMDLLQQALGPAWSIRHATAARPDGRTDCRGVLTGDLGVLIAVKGTITSSVAENTLPDSPDDARTLPVLCVTVAGWATTPCTTHLLPGDEDRAAGQVRNTQEFLAGHVPGDVVLGGDFNRNTDAPALSPLTSGMERCVDATSYHGWDSATQQHTWHRLDHFFVTLPSYGTRAIACDVDTSRMDTTPNEADSGDPDGYSDHAPIIGTFRGAPVAGDLTGDGRPDLVAVDTDGKLRLYGGLGTGAVTGGHTVIGNGGWRTASVTHRGDFTGDGREDVVARVGTELRVYPNKGDGSLGSPTVIGTGLPSDARVVGAGDVTGDGHPDLLAAYDDKLWLYAADPEALPTVLPPVRLGASGWDAMTLTAPGDADGDGRPDLLARDTGDSRLWLYRGMPDGTFDARTEYGHSYGTGNRPLLAGAADADGNGAADLWTTTDSGTGTLMFYAGATDAAGNPVDGARTTVGLSGWNSIVLIS
;
A
#
# COMPACT_ATOMS: atom_id res chain seq x y z
N MET A 1 78.74 42.22 57.10
CA MET A 1 77.65 42.94 56.45
C MET A 1 76.84 41.95 55.64
N ARG A 2 75.62 41.65 56.08
CA ARG A 2 74.78 40.64 55.46
C ARG A 2 73.72 41.36 54.61
N VAL A 3 73.61 40.98 53.35
CA VAL A 3 72.55 41.44 52.40
C VAL A 3 71.41 40.42 52.43
N PRO A 4 70.16 40.79 52.59
CA PRO A 4 69.04 39.82 52.52
C PRO A 4 68.53 39.63 51.08
N THR A 5 68.44 38.37 50.70
CA THR A 5 67.82 37.89 49.45
C THR A 5 66.32 38.02 49.51
N ARG A 6 65.74 38.70 48.55
CA ARG A 6 64.28 38.75 48.33
C ARG A 6 63.87 37.57 47.45
N PHE A 7 62.93 36.74 47.92
CA PHE A 7 62.24 35.77 47.13
C PHE A 7 61.10 36.45 46.34
N ALA A 8 61.09 36.34 45.01
CA ALA A 8 60.01 36.73 44.15
C ALA A 8 59.12 35.50 43.95
N ALA A 9 57.87 35.59 44.39
CA ALA A 9 56.84 34.58 44.08
C ALA A 9 56.32 34.82 42.68
N ALA A 10 56.47 33.83 41.78
CA ALA A 10 55.91 33.81 40.47
C ALA A 10 54.45 33.27 40.53
N LEU A 11 53.49 34.11 40.26
CA LEU A 11 52.09 33.70 40.03
C LEU A 11 51.97 33.15 38.60
N LEU A 12 51.66 31.86 38.48
CA LEU A 12 51.23 31.21 37.23
C LEU A 12 49.72 31.44 37.02
N PRO A 13 49.31 31.90 35.86
CA PRO A 13 47.89 31.99 35.58
C PRO A 13 47.34 30.60 35.26
N VAL A 14 46.31 30.17 36.00
CA VAL A 14 45.49 29.01 35.68
C VAL A 14 44.60 29.36 34.49
N LEU A 15 44.91 28.85 33.31
CA LEU A 15 44.03 28.87 32.15
C LEU A 15 42.90 27.87 32.39
N ALA A 16 41.72 28.37 32.74
CA ALA A 16 40.50 27.60 32.72
C ALA A 16 40.08 27.36 31.25
N THR A 17 40.32 26.17 30.74
CA THR A 17 39.74 25.72 29.47
C THR A 17 38.28 25.42 29.69
N THR A 18 37.40 26.36 29.34
CA THR A 18 35.96 26.08 29.17
C THR A 18 35.80 25.19 27.92
N ALA A 19 35.60 23.90 28.11
CA ALA A 19 35.13 23.02 27.06
C ALA A 19 33.69 23.44 26.70
N LEU A 20 33.55 24.15 25.59
CA LEU A 20 32.24 24.34 24.93
C LEU A 20 31.81 22.95 24.42
N TRP A 21 30.92 22.34 25.16
CA TRP A 21 30.12 21.23 24.62
C TRP A 21 29.23 21.82 23.52
N ALA A 22 29.59 21.58 22.26
CA ALA A 22 28.66 21.80 21.15
C ALA A 22 27.46 20.89 21.40
N ALA A 23 26.30 21.49 21.62
CA ALA A 23 25.04 20.74 21.58
C ALA A 23 24.96 20.02 20.22
N PRO A 24 24.55 18.75 20.18
CA PRO A 24 24.30 18.09 18.90
C PRO A 24 23.28 18.96 18.14
N THR A 25 23.67 19.41 16.96
CA THR A 25 22.74 20.04 16.02
C THR A 25 21.61 19.03 15.82
N ALA A 26 20.40 19.41 16.25
CA ALA A 26 19.22 18.68 15.86
C ALA A 26 19.23 18.68 14.32
N HIS A 27 19.48 17.52 13.73
CA HIS A 27 19.16 17.32 12.32
C HIS A 27 17.65 17.55 12.25
N ALA A 28 17.22 18.54 11.46
CA ALA A 28 15.85 18.61 11.03
C ALA A 28 15.58 17.24 10.42
N ALA A 29 14.59 16.52 10.95
CA ALA A 29 14.12 15.30 10.31
C ALA A 29 13.85 15.66 8.86
N GLU A 30 14.44 14.94 7.92
CA GLU A 30 14.02 15.03 6.52
C GLU A 30 12.52 14.82 6.51
N PRO A 31 11.74 15.64 5.76
CA PRO A 31 10.32 15.43 5.68
C PRO A 31 10.12 13.99 5.21
N ALA A 32 9.40 13.24 6.00
CA ALA A 32 9.03 11.88 5.67
C ALA A 32 8.35 11.89 4.31
N LEU A 33 8.81 11.02 3.40
CA LEU A 33 8.23 10.88 2.08
C LEU A 33 6.84 10.28 2.28
N ALA A 34 5.81 11.12 2.26
CA ALA A 34 4.45 10.64 2.15
C ALA A 34 4.38 9.69 0.96
N VAL A 35 3.77 8.52 1.11
CA VAL A 35 3.51 7.62 -0.02
C VAL A 35 2.59 8.40 -0.95
N PRO A 36 3.04 8.81 -2.15
CA PRO A 36 2.25 9.71 -2.97
C PRO A 36 1.03 9.00 -3.53
N ASP A 37 -0.09 9.71 -3.62
CA ASP A 37 -1.15 9.30 -4.51
C ASP A 37 -0.58 9.14 -5.92
N LEU A 38 -0.95 8.07 -6.61
CA LEU A 38 -0.43 7.78 -7.95
C LEU A 38 -1.52 8.03 -8.99
N THR A 39 -1.22 8.88 -9.97
CA THR A 39 -2.02 8.98 -11.19
C THR A 39 -1.43 8.09 -12.27
N VAL A 40 -2.21 7.11 -12.71
CA VAL A 40 -1.80 6.08 -13.66
C VAL A 40 -2.63 6.20 -14.93
N VAL A 41 -1.96 6.21 -16.09
CA VAL A 41 -2.56 6.11 -17.41
C VAL A 41 -2.30 4.72 -17.97
N SER A 42 -3.33 4.00 -18.41
CA SER A 42 -3.16 2.79 -19.21
C SER A 42 -3.83 2.96 -20.56
N TRP A 43 -3.13 2.56 -21.63
CA TRP A 43 -3.63 2.73 -22.99
C TRP A 43 -3.09 1.66 -23.93
N ASN A 44 -3.97 0.87 -24.54
CA ASN A 44 -3.62 0.14 -25.74
C ASN A 44 -3.56 1.13 -26.89
N ILE A 45 -2.36 1.47 -27.36
CA ILE A 45 -2.16 2.44 -28.43
C ILE A 45 -2.30 1.84 -29.83
N CYS A 46 -2.59 0.54 -29.94
CA CYS A 46 -2.61 -0.25 -31.17
C CYS A 46 -1.43 0.10 -32.10
N GLY A 47 -0.24 0.29 -31.50
CA GLY A 47 0.94 0.77 -32.20
C GLY A 47 1.49 -0.20 -33.22
N GLU A 48 1.23 -1.50 -33.07
CA GLU A 48 1.75 -2.58 -33.92
C GLU A 48 0.68 -3.19 -34.85
N ALA A 49 -0.52 -2.65 -34.88
CA ALA A 49 -1.58 -3.14 -35.74
C ALA A 49 -1.17 -3.23 -37.23
N GLY A 50 -1.63 -4.26 -37.91
CA GLY A 50 -1.11 -4.62 -39.24
C GLY A 50 -1.97 -4.22 -40.45
N GLY A 51 -3.27 -3.95 -40.27
CA GLY A 51 -4.21 -3.68 -41.36
C GLY A 51 -4.14 -2.26 -41.91
N LEU A 52 -4.51 -2.08 -43.17
CA LEU A 52 -4.88 -0.77 -43.72
C LEU A 52 -6.35 -0.50 -43.39
N ARG A 53 -6.77 0.77 -43.53
CA ARG A 53 -8.18 1.10 -43.38
C ARG A 53 -9.05 0.23 -44.30
N GLY A 54 -10.13 -0.32 -43.80
CA GLY A 54 -10.97 -1.32 -44.47
C GLY A 54 -10.45 -2.75 -44.40
N GLN A 55 -9.43 -3.02 -43.61
CA GLN A 55 -8.87 -4.36 -43.36
C GLN A 55 -8.86 -4.69 -41.88
N ASP A 56 -8.87 -5.99 -41.57
CA ASP A 56 -8.70 -6.47 -40.19
C ASP A 56 -7.38 -5.99 -39.59
N GLY A 57 -7.40 -5.63 -38.30
CA GLY A 57 -6.26 -5.10 -37.60
C GLY A 57 -5.88 -3.69 -38.02
N TYR A 58 -6.81 -2.91 -38.58
CA TYR A 58 -6.59 -1.49 -38.82
C TYR A 58 -6.46 -0.74 -37.50
N CYS A 59 -5.52 0.20 -37.48
CA CYS A 59 -5.39 1.17 -36.40
C CYS A 59 -4.96 2.53 -36.95
N PRO A 60 -5.48 3.63 -36.42
CA PRO A 60 -5.09 4.98 -36.82
C PRO A 60 -3.59 5.21 -36.64
N TYR A 61 -2.98 5.93 -37.58
CA TYR A 61 -1.59 6.39 -37.51
C TYR A 61 -0.54 5.29 -37.24
N ARG A 62 -0.80 4.04 -37.59
CA ARG A 62 0.12 2.90 -37.37
C ARG A 62 1.54 3.09 -37.96
N ASN A 63 1.69 3.91 -39.00
CA ASN A 63 2.98 4.23 -39.64
C ASN A 63 3.52 5.61 -39.23
N ALA A 64 2.98 6.19 -38.15
CA ALA A 64 3.38 7.48 -37.61
C ALA A 64 3.54 7.39 -36.08
N PRO A 65 4.54 6.61 -35.57
CA PRO A 65 4.73 6.37 -34.15
C PRO A 65 4.92 7.66 -33.37
N GLU A 66 5.51 8.68 -33.96
CA GLU A 66 5.68 9.99 -33.33
C GLU A 66 4.33 10.62 -32.94
N LYS A 67 3.31 10.52 -33.82
CA LYS A 67 1.98 11.05 -33.54
C LYS A 67 1.31 10.34 -32.37
N LYS A 68 1.47 9.02 -32.27
CA LYS A 68 0.93 8.24 -31.16
C LYS A 68 1.58 8.63 -29.84
N ILE A 69 2.90 8.67 -29.82
CA ILE A 69 3.68 9.00 -28.63
C ILE A 69 3.47 10.47 -28.21
N GLU A 70 3.31 11.40 -29.16
CA GLU A 70 2.92 12.78 -28.84
C GLU A 70 1.59 12.83 -28.07
N GLN A 71 0.61 12.01 -28.45
CA GLN A 71 -0.67 11.94 -27.73
C GLN A 71 -0.55 11.30 -26.35
N VAL A 72 0.26 10.25 -26.21
CA VAL A 72 0.57 9.68 -24.89
C VAL A 72 1.19 10.74 -23.98
N ALA A 73 2.21 11.45 -24.46
CA ALA A 73 2.87 12.51 -23.69
C ALA A 73 1.92 13.66 -23.33
N GLN A 74 0.98 13.99 -24.24
CA GLN A 74 -0.04 15.00 -23.97
C GLN A 74 -0.99 14.56 -22.86
N VAL A 75 -1.50 13.32 -22.88
CA VAL A 75 -2.35 12.78 -21.80
C VAL A 75 -1.59 12.79 -20.47
N VAL A 76 -0.32 12.37 -20.46
CA VAL A 76 0.54 12.43 -19.26
C VAL A 76 0.61 13.83 -18.68
N ALA A 77 0.82 14.84 -19.52
CA ALA A 77 0.93 16.21 -19.08
C ALA A 77 -0.43 16.80 -18.61
N GLU A 78 -1.52 16.48 -19.31
CA GLU A 78 -2.88 16.94 -18.96
C GLU A 78 -3.38 16.33 -17.63
N ARG A 79 -2.97 15.12 -17.30
CA ARG A 79 -3.39 14.38 -16.11
C ARG A 79 -2.37 14.42 -14.97
N ASP A 80 -1.22 15.06 -15.15
CA ASP A 80 -0.05 15.02 -14.24
C ASP A 80 0.25 13.58 -13.79
N ALA A 81 0.35 12.66 -14.76
CA ALA A 81 0.49 11.25 -14.49
C ALA A 81 1.88 10.90 -13.94
N ASP A 82 1.91 9.94 -13.03
CA ASP A 82 3.14 9.38 -12.44
C ASP A 82 3.55 8.07 -13.13
N VAL A 83 2.58 7.36 -13.71
CA VAL A 83 2.76 6.07 -14.38
C VAL A 83 2.04 6.04 -15.71
N VAL A 84 2.70 5.45 -16.70
CA VAL A 84 2.11 5.13 -18.02
C VAL A 84 2.30 3.65 -18.31
N MET A 85 1.22 2.99 -18.66
CA MET A 85 1.16 1.58 -19.06
C MET A 85 0.66 1.48 -20.48
N LEU A 86 1.46 0.95 -21.40
CA LEU A 86 1.07 0.84 -22.81
C LEU A 86 1.04 -0.61 -23.27
N GLN A 87 0.04 -0.94 -24.10
CA GLN A 87 -0.10 -2.22 -24.76
C GLN A 87 0.00 -2.03 -26.28
N GLU A 88 0.33 -3.11 -27.00
CA GLU A 88 0.60 -3.13 -28.43
C GLU A 88 1.66 -2.11 -28.87
N VAL A 89 2.74 -2.04 -28.12
CA VAL A 89 3.80 -1.06 -28.27
C VAL A 89 5.10 -1.72 -28.73
N CYS A 90 5.89 -1.00 -29.52
CA CYS A 90 7.23 -1.42 -29.93
C CYS A 90 8.27 -0.88 -28.94
N GLY A 91 9.11 -1.76 -28.40
CA GLY A 91 10.11 -1.43 -27.39
C GLY A 91 11.45 -2.10 -27.67
N GLY A 92 12.34 -2.05 -26.67
CA GLY A 92 13.73 -2.47 -26.78
C GLY A 92 14.68 -1.29 -27.01
N ASP A 93 15.96 -1.58 -27.20
CA ASP A 93 17.02 -0.57 -27.34
C ASP A 93 17.10 0.05 -28.76
N GLU A 94 16.13 -0.22 -29.62
CA GLU A 94 16.14 0.22 -31.02
C GLU A 94 15.71 1.70 -31.15
N PRO A 95 16.52 2.55 -31.78
CA PRO A 95 16.16 3.94 -32.01
C PRO A 95 14.90 4.08 -32.88
N GLY A 96 14.03 5.02 -32.50
CA GLY A 96 12.76 5.26 -33.18
C GLY A 96 11.65 4.29 -32.84
N SER A 97 11.86 3.38 -31.89
CA SER A 97 10.77 2.58 -31.28
C SER A 97 9.83 3.47 -30.48
N HIS A 98 8.61 3.00 -30.21
CA HIS A 98 7.70 3.74 -29.32
C HIS A 98 8.33 4.02 -27.94
N MET A 99 9.12 3.08 -27.42
CA MET A 99 9.84 3.25 -26.16
C MET A 99 10.88 4.39 -26.24
N ASP A 100 11.70 4.42 -27.28
CA ASP A 100 12.70 5.48 -27.49
C ASP A 100 12.05 6.86 -27.66
N LEU A 101 11.00 6.95 -28.48
CA LEU A 101 10.24 8.17 -28.68
C LEU A 101 9.57 8.65 -27.38
N LEU A 102 9.02 7.73 -26.57
CA LEU A 102 8.39 8.06 -25.30
C LEU A 102 9.43 8.57 -24.29
N GLN A 103 10.60 7.94 -24.21
CA GLN A 103 11.69 8.42 -23.35
C GLN A 103 12.14 9.84 -23.72
N GLN A 104 12.21 10.14 -25.03
CA GLN A 104 12.53 11.48 -25.51
C GLN A 104 11.44 12.50 -25.14
N ALA A 105 10.16 12.13 -25.28
CA ALA A 105 9.03 13.01 -24.99
C ALA A 105 8.85 13.30 -23.50
N LEU A 106 9.02 12.29 -22.63
CA LEU A 106 8.85 12.42 -21.19
C LEU A 106 10.10 12.97 -20.47
N GLY A 107 11.28 12.81 -21.07
CA GLY A 107 12.55 13.34 -20.55
C GLY A 107 13.19 12.48 -19.45
N PRO A 108 14.29 12.98 -18.85
CA PRO A 108 15.17 12.16 -17.99
C PRO A 108 14.61 11.89 -16.58
N ALA A 109 13.52 12.53 -16.18
CA ALA A 109 12.86 12.24 -14.91
C ALA A 109 12.06 10.92 -14.93
N TRP A 110 11.89 10.33 -16.11
CA TRP A 110 11.14 9.11 -16.33
C TRP A 110 12.06 7.93 -16.57
N SER A 111 11.72 6.79 -15.99
CA SER A 111 12.35 5.49 -16.27
C SER A 111 11.36 4.59 -16.97
N ILE A 112 11.81 3.83 -17.97
CA ILE A 112 10.94 2.99 -18.81
C ILE A 112 11.43 1.55 -18.78
N ARG A 113 10.50 0.59 -18.81
CA ARG A 113 10.74 -0.84 -19.04
C ARG A 113 9.75 -1.39 -20.06
N HIS A 114 10.21 -2.37 -20.83
CA HIS A 114 9.43 -3.07 -21.83
C HIS A 114 9.54 -4.57 -21.61
N ALA A 115 8.46 -5.29 -21.87
CA ALA A 115 8.44 -6.76 -21.91
C ALA A 115 7.92 -7.23 -23.27
N THR A 116 8.71 -8.07 -23.92
CA THR A 116 8.47 -8.55 -25.28
C THR A 116 7.34 -9.57 -25.33
N ALA A 117 6.41 -9.39 -26.24
CA ALA A 117 5.38 -10.34 -26.64
C ALA A 117 5.73 -11.02 -27.97
N ALA A 118 5.22 -12.22 -28.19
CA ALA A 118 5.35 -12.91 -29.46
C ALA A 118 3.98 -13.11 -30.15
N ARG A 119 3.97 -13.04 -31.47
CA ARG A 119 2.82 -13.39 -32.31
C ARG A 119 2.60 -14.90 -32.37
N PRO A 120 1.48 -15.39 -32.97
CA PRO A 120 1.21 -16.82 -33.13
C PRO A 120 2.32 -17.62 -33.82
N ASP A 121 3.10 -16.97 -34.67
CA ASP A 121 4.25 -17.57 -35.38
C ASP A 121 5.58 -17.49 -34.58
N GLY A 122 5.54 -17.00 -33.34
CA GLY A 122 6.70 -16.83 -32.45
C GLY A 122 7.57 -15.60 -32.74
N ARG A 123 7.20 -14.77 -33.71
CA ARG A 123 7.95 -13.55 -34.02
C ARG A 123 7.64 -12.42 -33.07
N THR A 124 8.66 -11.66 -32.72
CA THR A 124 8.59 -10.52 -31.80
C THR A 124 8.78 -9.19 -32.49
N ASP A 125 9.48 -9.16 -33.64
CA ASP A 125 9.80 -7.93 -34.37
C ASP A 125 8.56 -7.12 -34.77
N CYS A 126 8.57 -5.83 -34.55
CA CYS A 126 7.50 -4.93 -34.99
C CYS A 126 7.40 -4.85 -36.51
N ARG A 127 6.20 -4.52 -37.03
CA ARG A 127 5.90 -4.56 -38.47
C ARG A 127 6.08 -3.21 -39.16
N GLY A 128 6.32 -3.27 -40.44
CA GLY A 128 6.30 -2.12 -41.33
C GLY A 128 7.48 -1.19 -41.12
N VAL A 129 7.22 0.06 -40.79
CA VAL A 129 8.25 1.10 -40.54
C VAL A 129 8.71 1.14 -39.09
N LEU A 130 8.06 0.34 -38.23
CA LEU A 130 8.32 0.32 -36.78
C LEU A 130 9.58 -0.46 -36.47
N THR A 131 10.34 -0.01 -35.48
CA THR A 131 11.55 -0.67 -34.97
C THR A 131 11.30 -1.24 -33.58
N GLY A 132 12.10 -2.25 -33.20
CA GLY A 132 12.01 -2.92 -31.89
C GLY A 132 11.05 -4.10 -31.87
N ASP A 133 10.78 -4.61 -30.68
CA ASP A 133 9.93 -5.76 -30.43
C ASP A 133 8.55 -5.36 -29.93
N LEU A 134 7.53 -6.11 -30.35
CA LEU A 134 6.16 -6.00 -29.84
C LEU A 134 6.10 -6.32 -28.35
N GLY A 135 5.26 -5.62 -27.59
CA GLY A 135 5.05 -5.97 -26.20
C GLY A 135 4.18 -5.00 -25.41
N VAL A 136 4.43 -4.98 -24.11
CA VAL A 136 3.87 -4.04 -23.16
C VAL A 136 4.97 -3.20 -22.51
N LEU A 137 4.61 -2.00 -22.05
CA LEU A 137 5.57 -1.04 -21.54
C LEU A 137 5.04 -0.36 -20.27
N ILE A 138 5.93 -0.10 -19.32
CA ILE A 138 5.68 0.79 -18.17
C ILE A 138 6.71 1.91 -18.17
N ALA A 139 6.24 3.16 -18.08
CA ALA A 139 7.04 4.32 -17.77
C ALA A 139 6.61 4.90 -16.41
N VAL A 140 7.56 5.29 -15.57
CA VAL A 140 7.30 5.89 -14.26
C VAL A 140 8.09 7.19 -14.09
N LYS A 141 7.48 8.18 -13.46
CA LYS A 141 8.12 9.44 -13.05
C LYS A 141 8.94 9.18 -11.77
N GLY A 142 10.10 8.56 -11.94
CA GLY A 142 10.96 8.10 -10.85
C GLY A 142 12.02 7.11 -11.31
N THR A 143 12.76 6.53 -10.37
CA THR A 143 13.83 5.57 -10.64
C THR A 143 13.33 4.14 -10.48
N ILE A 144 13.30 3.36 -11.57
CA ILE A 144 13.03 1.93 -11.51
C ILE A 144 14.28 1.21 -10.94
N THR A 145 14.11 0.52 -9.81
CA THR A 145 15.17 -0.25 -9.13
C THR A 145 15.25 -1.68 -9.62
N SER A 146 14.09 -2.28 -9.97
CA SER A 146 14.01 -3.61 -10.57
C SER A 146 12.78 -3.75 -11.45
N SER A 147 12.76 -4.79 -12.27
CA SER A 147 11.57 -5.20 -13.03
C SER A 147 11.53 -6.71 -13.16
N VAL A 148 10.31 -7.25 -13.17
CA VAL A 148 10.03 -8.67 -13.40
C VAL A 148 8.97 -8.79 -14.50
N ALA A 149 9.14 -9.78 -15.37
CA ALA A 149 8.16 -10.06 -16.43
C ALA A 149 8.09 -11.56 -16.69
N GLU A 150 6.87 -12.05 -16.97
CA GLU A 150 6.64 -13.45 -17.30
C GLU A 150 5.52 -13.59 -18.34
N ASN A 151 5.65 -14.56 -19.24
CA ASN A 151 4.54 -14.94 -20.11
C ASN A 151 3.47 -15.67 -19.30
N THR A 152 2.31 -15.06 -19.18
CA THR A 152 1.18 -15.62 -18.42
C THR A 152 0.18 -16.37 -19.31
N LEU A 153 0.31 -16.30 -20.63
CA LEU A 153 -0.56 -17.02 -21.57
C LEU A 153 -0.26 -18.52 -21.51
N PRO A 154 -1.27 -19.38 -21.27
CA PRO A 154 -1.07 -20.84 -21.35
C PRO A 154 -0.58 -21.30 -22.72
N ASP A 155 0.33 -22.25 -22.72
CA ASP A 155 0.87 -22.83 -23.96
C ASP A 155 -0.23 -23.47 -24.83
N SER A 156 -0.01 -23.41 -26.14
CA SER A 156 -0.85 -24.08 -27.15
C SER A 156 0.03 -24.68 -28.24
N PRO A 157 -0.22 -25.93 -28.68
CA PRO A 157 0.62 -26.60 -29.66
C PRO A 157 0.73 -25.91 -31.02
N ASP A 158 -0.30 -25.15 -31.39
CA ASP A 158 -0.41 -24.52 -32.72
C ASP A 158 -0.27 -22.99 -32.64
N ASP A 159 0.10 -22.43 -31.49
CA ASP A 159 0.18 -20.99 -31.26
C ASP A 159 1.36 -20.67 -30.34
N ALA A 160 2.45 -20.18 -30.91
CA ALA A 160 3.66 -19.78 -30.21
C ALA A 160 3.58 -18.38 -29.57
N ARG A 161 2.37 -17.82 -29.45
CA ARG A 161 2.14 -16.48 -28.87
C ARG A 161 2.57 -16.43 -27.41
N THR A 162 3.19 -15.32 -27.03
CA THR A 162 3.44 -14.96 -25.63
C THR A 162 2.83 -13.59 -25.34
N LEU A 163 2.20 -13.45 -24.18
CA LEU A 163 1.62 -12.20 -23.70
C LEU A 163 2.06 -12.01 -22.25
N PRO A 164 3.07 -11.15 -22.00
CA PRO A 164 3.65 -11.01 -20.68
C PRO A 164 2.79 -10.13 -19.77
N VAL A 165 2.93 -10.39 -18.45
CA VAL A 165 2.76 -9.37 -17.42
C VAL A 165 4.12 -8.75 -17.15
N LEU A 166 4.17 -7.43 -16.95
CA LEU A 166 5.37 -6.68 -16.59
C LEU A 166 5.08 -5.89 -15.31
N CYS A 167 5.97 -6.00 -14.32
CA CYS A 167 5.92 -5.20 -13.10
C CYS A 167 7.25 -4.48 -12.87
N VAL A 168 7.21 -3.28 -12.27
CA VAL A 168 8.39 -2.49 -11.96
C VAL A 168 8.38 -2.03 -10.51
N THR A 169 9.51 -2.18 -9.82
CA THR A 169 9.72 -1.61 -8.49
C THR A 169 10.35 -0.24 -8.63
N VAL A 170 9.81 0.75 -7.95
CA VAL A 170 10.25 2.14 -8.02
C VAL A 170 10.81 2.57 -6.68
N ALA A 171 11.94 3.29 -6.70
CA ALA A 171 12.59 3.76 -5.49
C ALA A 171 11.63 4.65 -4.65
N GLY A 172 11.43 4.29 -3.40
CA GLY A 172 10.58 5.04 -2.46
C GLY A 172 9.07 4.83 -2.62
N TRP A 173 8.63 3.91 -3.49
CA TRP A 173 7.21 3.57 -3.64
C TRP A 173 6.89 2.25 -2.95
N ALA A 174 5.81 2.23 -2.17
CA ALA A 174 5.25 1.00 -1.62
C ALA A 174 4.37 0.25 -2.63
N THR A 175 3.90 0.94 -3.67
CA THR A 175 3.03 0.38 -4.71
C THR A 175 3.85 -0.01 -5.94
N THR A 176 3.64 -1.21 -6.45
CA THR A 176 4.28 -1.75 -7.66
C THR A 176 3.36 -1.62 -8.87
N PRO A 177 3.68 -0.77 -9.86
CA PRO A 177 2.95 -0.72 -11.12
C PRO A 177 3.18 -1.97 -11.96
N CYS A 178 2.09 -2.56 -12.45
CA CYS A 178 2.08 -3.73 -13.33
C CYS A 178 1.19 -3.51 -14.55
N THR A 179 1.55 -4.08 -15.71
CA THR A 179 0.70 -4.06 -16.91
C THR A 179 0.66 -5.41 -17.60
N THR A 180 -0.46 -5.68 -18.26
CA THR A 180 -0.65 -6.89 -19.08
C THR A 180 -1.53 -6.60 -20.29
N HIS A 181 -1.52 -7.53 -21.26
CA HIS A 181 -2.46 -7.57 -22.38
C HIS A 181 -3.00 -8.98 -22.48
N LEU A 182 -4.31 -9.18 -22.30
CA LEU A 182 -4.90 -10.51 -22.36
C LEU A 182 -5.23 -10.93 -23.78
N LEU A 183 -5.23 -12.23 -24.01
CA LEU A 183 -5.57 -12.84 -25.30
C LEU A 183 -7.01 -12.49 -25.71
N PRO A 184 -7.23 -11.90 -26.91
CA PRO A 184 -8.58 -11.73 -27.44
C PRO A 184 -9.20 -13.05 -27.91
N GLY A 185 -10.53 -13.18 -27.85
CA GLY A 185 -11.34 -14.19 -28.54
C GLY A 185 -11.38 -15.59 -27.93
N ASP A 186 -10.32 -16.08 -27.27
CA ASP A 186 -10.28 -17.40 -26.62
C ASP A 186 -10.54 -17.27 -25.12
N GLU A 187 -11.75 -17.59 -24.69
CA GLU A 187 -12.20 -17.40 -23.31
C GLU A 187 -11.47 -18.30 -22.31
N ASP A 188 -11.24 -19.56 -22.68
CA ASP A 188 -10.60 -20.54 -21.77
C ASP A 188 -9.12 -20.24 -21.56
N ARG A 189 -8.40 -19.88 -22.63
CA ARG A 189 -6.99 -19.49 -22.54
C ARG A 189 -6.83 -18.17 -21.81
N ALA A 190 -7.71 -17.19 -22.05
CA ALA A 190 -7.68 -15.93 -21.31
C ALA A 190 -7.97 -16.12 -19.81
N ALA A 191 -8.93 -16.99 -19.45
CA ALA A 191 -9.18 -17.35 -18.06
C ALA A 191 -7.93 -18.04 -17.42
N GLY A 192 -7.23 -18.85 -18.19
CA GLY A 192 -5.92 -19.41 -17.80
C GLY A 192 -4.87 -18.33 -17.59
N GLN A 193 -4.79 -17.37 -18.52
CA GLN A 193 -3.86 -16.24 -18.43
C GLN A 193 -4.11 -15.38 -17.19
N VAL A 194 -5.36 -15.11 -16.84
CA VAL A 194 -5.74 -14.37 -15.62
C VAL A 194 -5.26 -15.09 -14.36
N ARG A 195 -5.47 -16.43 -14.27
CA ARG A 195 -4.96 -17.21 -13.12
C ARG A 195 -3.44 -17.17 -13.02
N ASN A 196 -2.73 -17.37 -14.14
CA ASN A 196 -1.28 -17.32 -14.18
C ASN A 196 -0.77 -15.91 -13.80
N THR A 197 -1.47 -14.84 -14.22
CA THR A 197 -1.15 -13.46 -13.81
C THR A 197 -1.32 -13.29 -12.30
N GLN A 198 -2.41 -13.79 -11.72
CA GLN A 198 -2.63 -13.73 -10.27
C GLN A 198 -1.55 -14.51 -9.50
N GLU A 199 -1.20 -15.72 -9.94
CA GLU A 199 -0.14 -16.54 -9.35
C GLU A 199 1.22 -15.85 -9.46
N PHE A 200 1.52 -15.22 -10.60
CA PHE A 200 2.74 -14.44 -10.78
C PHE A 200 2.81 -13.25 -9.81
N LEU A 201 1.73 -12.47 -9.69
CA LEU A 201 1.68 -11.34 -8.76
C LEU A 201 1.92 -11.82 -7.32
N ALA A 202 1.23 -12.86 -6.88
CA ALA A 202 1.38 -13.41 -5.53
C ALA A 202 2.78 -13.97 -5.23
N GLY A 203 3.47 -14.51 -6.25
CA GLY A 203 4.77 -15.15 -6.08
C GLY A 203 5.98 -14.23 -6.28
N HIS A 204 5.83 -13.13 -7.00
CA HIS A 204 6.99 -12.33 -7.46
C HIS A 204 6.89 -10.83 -7.16
N VAL A 205 5.71 -10.35 -6.72
CA VAL A 205 5.47 -8.92 -6.50
C VAL A 205 5.06 -8.71 -5.05
N PRO A 206 6.00 -8.36 -4.17
CA PRO A 206 5.67 -8.08 -2.77
C PRO A 206 4.91 -6.75 -2.66
N GLY A 207 3.99 -6.68 -1.71
CA GLY A 207 3.27 -5.45 -1.38
C GLY A 207 2.13 -5.13 -2.34
N ASP A 208 1.77 -3.87 -2.37
CA ASP A 208 0.62 -3.38 -3.12
C ASP A 208 0.88 -3.26 -4.62
N VAL A 209 -0.11 -3.61 -5.41
CA VAL A 209 -0.06 -3.63 -6.87
C VAL A 209 -1.12 -2.72 -7.45
N VAL A 210 -0.76 -1.97 -8.49
CA VAL A 210 -1.69 -1.40 -9.47
C VAL A 210 -1.46 -2.11 -10.79
N LEU A 211 -2.37 -2.98 -11.18
CA LEU A 211 -2.34 -3.71 -12.45
C LEU A 211 -3.28 -3.02 -13.44
N GLY A 212 -2.74 -2.45 -14.52
CA GLY A 212 -3.50 -1.83 -15.60
C GLY A 212 -3.27 -2.53 -16.93
N GLY A 213 -4.23 -2.45 -17.86
CA GLY A 213 -4.05 -2.99 -19.19
C GLY A 213 -5.33 -3.20 -19.98
N ASP A 214 -5.14 -3.74 -21.19
CA ASP A 214 -6.20 -4.25 -22.02
C ASP A 214 -6.45 -5.73 -21.64
N PHE A 215 -7.57 -5.97 -20.98
CA PHE A 215 -7.97 -7.32 -20.57
C PHE A 215 -8.76 -8.07 -21.65
N ASN A 216 -9.09 -7.41 -22.77
CA ASN A 216 -9.90 -7.99 -23.84
C ASN A 216 -11.21 -8.66 -23.35
N ARG A 217 -11.70 -8.24 -22.19
CA ARG A 217 -12.89 -8.78 -21.49
C ARG A 217 -13.70 -7.64 -20.90
N ASN A 218 -15.00 -7.71 -21.12
CA ASN A 218 -15.91 -6.78 -20.43
C ASN A 218 -15.88 -7.02 -18.91
N THR A 219 -16.32 -6.02 -18.19
CA THR A 219 -16.32 -5.94 -16.72
C THR A 219 -16.92 -7.13 -16.00
N ASP A 220 -17.95 -7.73 -16.60
CA ASP A 220 -18.73 -8.85 -16.05
C ASP A 220 -18.27 -10.23 -16.54
N ALA A 221 -17.15 -10.29 -17.29
CA ALA A 221 -16.66 -11.56 -17.85
C ALA A 221 -16.17 -12.50 -16.72
N PRO A 222 -16.65 -13.76 -16.70
CA PRO A 222 -16.25 -14.74 -15.68
C PRO A 222 -14.74 -14.98 -15.59
N ALA A 223 -14.03 -14.79 -16.72
CA ALA A 223 -12.58 -14.95 -16.77
C ALA A 223 -11.84 -13.98 -15.82
N LEU A 224 -12.41 -12.81 -15.49
CA LEU A 224 -11.81 -11.83 -14.59
C LEU A 224 -12.08 -12.12 -13.10
N SER A 225 -12.90 -13.11 -12.76
CA SER A 225 -13.28 -13.39 -11.37
C SER A 225 -12.11 -13.62 -10.41
N PRO A 226 -10.96 -14.23 -10.78
CA PRO A 226 -9.84 -14.36 -9.88
C PRO A 226 -9.27 -13.00 -9.43
N LEU A 227 -9.18 -12.02 -10.33
CA LEU A 227 -8.72 -10.67 -9.98
C LEU A 227 -9.79 -9.93 -9.16
N THR A 228 -11.06 -9.98 -9.55
CA THR A 228 -12.14 -9.27 -8.86
C THR A 228 -12.43 -9.79 -7.46
N SER A 229 -12.03 -11.02 -7.12
CA SER A 229 -12.19 -11.58 -5.77
C SER A 229 -11.11 -11.16 -4.78
N GLY A 230 -9.98 -10.61 -5.26
CA GLY A 230 -8.83 -10.24 -4.43
C GLY A 230 -8.30 -8.83 -4.66
N MET A 231 -8.92 -8.07 -5.58
CA MET A 231 -8.48 -6.73 -5.93
C MET A 231 -9.68 -5.80 -6.15
N GLU A 232 -9.54 -4.53 -5.76
CA GLU A 232 -10.48 -3.48 -6.12
C GLU A 232 -10.35 -3.18 -7.62
N ARG A 233 -11.49 -3.11 -8.32
CA ARG A 233 -11.51 -2.71 -9.72
C ARG A 233 -11.90 -1.25 -9.86
N CYS A 234 -11.15 -0.54 -10.69
CA CYS A 234 -11.42 0.83 -11.10
C CYS A 234 -11.66 0.84 -12.62
N VAL A 235 -12.56 1.65 -13.07
CA VAL A 235 -13.07 1.79 -14.45
C VAL A 235 -14.20 0.79 -14.78
N ASP A 236 -15.35 1.35 -15.10
CA ASP A 236 -16.53 0.64 -15.64
C ASP A 236 -17.19 1.50 -16.73
N ALA A 237 -16.39 1.93 -17.72
CA ALA A 237 -16.86 2.74 -18.83
C ALA A 237 -16.32 2.21 -20.16
N THR A 238 -16.93 2.60 -21.26
CA THR A 238 -16.50 2.21 -22.61
C THR A 238 -15.09 2.68 -22.89
N SER A 239 -14.20 1.74 -23.22
CA SER A 239 -12.78 1.99 -23.51
C SER A 239 -12.34 1.48 -24.89
N TYR A 240 -13.19 0.76 -25.62
CA TYR A 240 -12.90 0.22 -26.94
C TYR A 240 -14.04 0.46 -27.91
N HIS A 241 -13.70 0.82 -29.12
CA HIS A 241 -14.58 0.95 -30.28
C HIS A 241 -14.18 -0.01 -31.38
N GLY A 242 -15.14 -0.81 -31.84
CA GLY A 242 -15.01 -1.65 -33.03
C GLY A 242 -16.02 -1.28 -34.11
N TRP A 243 -15.72 -1.68 -35.34
CA TRP A 243 -16.60 -1.56 -36.48
C TRP A 243 -16.90 -2.93 -37.07
N ASP A 244 -18.18 -3.32 -37.06
CA ASP A 244 -18.65 -4.54 -37.72
C ASP A 244 -18.99 -4.22 -39.17
N SER A 245 -18.12 -4.58 -40.10
CA SER A 245 -18.28 -4.34 -41.52
C SER A 245 -19.42 -5.14 -42.17
N ALA A 246 -19.84 -6.26 -41.57
CA ALA A 246 -20.95 -7.09 -42.08
C ALA A 246 -22.31 -6.49 -41.77
N THR A 247 -22.44 -5.88 -40.57
CA THR A 247 -23.68 -5.22 -40.13
C THR A 247 -23.66 -3.72 -40.31
N GLN A 248 -22.49 -3.14 -40.60
CA GLN A 248 -22.22 -1.69 -40.67
C GLN A 248 -22.63 -0.98 -39.37
N GLN A 249 -22.25 -1.55 -38.23
CA GLN A 249 -22.55 -1.03 -36.91
C GLN A 249 -21.31 -0.85 -36.06
N HIS A 250 -21.34 0.19 -35.22
CA HIS A 250 -20.36 0.39 -34.15
C HIS A 250 -20.58 -0.61 -33.04
N THR A 251 -19.49 -1.15 -32.49
CA THR A 251 -19.48 -1.96 -31.29
C THR A 251 -18.69 -1.24 -30.20
N TRP A 252 -19.15 -1.38 -28.97
CA TRP A 252 -18.60 -0.66 -27.82
C TRP A 252 -18.36 -1.64 -26.69
N HIS A 253 -17.14 -1.66 -26.16
CA HIS A 253 -16.75 -2.58 -25.10
C HIS A 253 -15.98 -1.86 -23.98
N ARG A 254 -15.93 -2.51 -22.82
CA ARG A 254 -15.18 -2.09 -21.62
C ARG A 254 -14.06 -3.09 -21.40
N LEU A 255 -12.97 -2.96 -22.16
CA LEU A 255 -11.89 -3.95 -22.22
C LEU A 255 -10.68 -3.59 -21.36
N ASP A 256 -10.50 -2.29 -21.09
CA ASP A 256 -9.37 -1.77 -20.35
C ASP A 256 -9.77 -1.54 -18.89
N HIS A 257 -8.97 -2.06 -17.96
CA HIS A 257 -9.26 -2.02 -16.53
C HIS A 257 -8.03 -1.70 -15.70
N PHE A 258 -8.27 -1.19 -14.48
CA PHE A 258 -7.33 -1.26 -13.40
C PHE A 258 -7.84 -2.23 -12.32
N PHE A 259 -6.91 -3.02 -11.78
CA PHE A 259 -7.08 -3.82 -10.58
C PHE A 259 -6.03 -3.39 -9.56
N VAL A 260 -6.45 -3.08 -8.35
CA VAL A 260 -5.59 -2.59 -7.26
C VAL A 260 -5.71 -3.54 -6.10
N THR A 261 -4.59 -3.89 -5.47
CA THR A 261 -4.61 -4.70 -4.24
C THR A 261 -5.57 -4.06 -3.25
N LEU A 262 -6.48 -4.86 -2.69
CA LEU A 262 -7.39 -4.41 -1.65
C LEU A 262 -6.57 -3.92 -0.45
N PRO A 263 -6.82 -2.71 0.02
CA PRO A 263 -6.18 -2.24 1.24
C PRO A 263 -6.69 -3.03 2.44
N SER A 264 -5.94 -2.99 3.53
CA SER A 264 -6.42 -3.52 4.81
C SER A 264 -7.63 -2.76 5.34
N TYR A 265 -7.94 -1.60 4.79
CA TYR A 265 -9.09 -0.75 5.11
C TYR A 265 -9.28 0.36 4.04
N GLY A 266 -10.52 0.83 3.87
CA GLY A 266 -10.89 1.86 2.92
C GLY A 266 -10.82 1.40 1.45
N THR A 267 -10.83 2.36 0.54
CA THR A 267 -10.66 2.14 -0.90
C THR A 267 -9.39 2.81 -1.40
N ARG A 268 -8.71 2.22 -2.37
CA ARG A 268 -7.52 2.82 -2.98
C ARG A 268 -7.86 3.72 -4.17
N ALA A 269 -8.94 3.46 -4.88
CA ALA A 269 -9.34 4.26 -6.02
C ALA A 269 -9.96 5.59 -5.56
N ILE A 270 -9.29 6.70 -5.88
CA ILE A 270 -9.80 8.07 -5.65
C ILE A 270 -10.66 8.49 -6.82
N ALA A 271 -10.18 8.23 -8.05
CA ALA A 271 -10.86 8.60 -9.27
C ALA A 271 -10.54 7.60 -10.39
N CYS A 272 -11.51 7.33 -11.24
CA CYS A 272 -11.39 6.49 -12.42
C CYS A 272 -12.09 7.18 -13.58
N ASP A 273 -11.39 7.33 -14.70
CA ASP A 273 -11.87 8.08 -15.87
C ASP A 273 -11.47 7.37 -17.16
N VAL A 274 -12.20 7.61 -18.25
CA VAL A 274 -11.89 7.15 -19.60
C VAL A 274 -11.94 8.34 -20.55
N ASP A 275 -10.83 8.67 -21.18
CA ASP A 275 -10.77 9.77 -22.14
C ASP A 275 -11.11 9.30 -23.56
N THR A 276 -12.42 9.18 -23.83
CA THR A 276 -12.92 8.76 -25.14
C THR A 276 -12.61 9.75 -26.26
N SER A 277 -12.16 10.96 -25.97
CA SER A 277 -11.78 11.94 -27.01
C SER A 277 -10.53 11.56 -27.80
N ARG A 278 -9.78 10.58 -27.31
CA ARG A 278 -8.57 10.03 -27.97
C ARG A 278 -8.85 8.74 -28.75
N MET A 279 -10.05 8.15 -28.58
CA MET A 279 -10.45 6.93 -29.25
C MET A 279 -11.01 7.22 -30.65
N ASP A 280 -10.51 6.49 -31.66
CA ASP A 280 -11.05 6.58 -33.03
C ASP A 280 -12.40 5.89 -33.09
N THR A 281 -13.43 6.64 -33.45
CA THR A 281 -14.79 6.15 -33.62
C THR A 281 -15.25 6.15 -35.08
N THR A 282 -14.33 6.42 -36.03
CA THR A 282 -14.65 6.36 -37.45
C THR A 282 -14.81 4.92 -37.93
N PRO A 283 -15.79 4.64 -38.84
CA PRO A 283 -15.93 3.31 -39.43
C PRO A 283 -14.64 2.83 -40.08
N ASN A 284 -14.29 1.55 -39.89
CA ASN A 284 -13.15 0.95 -40.58
C ASN A 284 -13.52 0.54 -42.02
N GLU A 285 -13.79 1.53 -42.87
CA GLU A 285 -14.08 1.34 -44.30
C GLU A 285 -13.11 2.15 -45.13
N ALA A 286 -12.81 1.67 -46.34
CA ALA A 286 -11.78 2.24 -47.22
C ALA A 286 -12.01 3.72 -47.59
N ASP A 287 -13.27 4.15 -47.63
CA ASP A 287 -13.71 5.50 -47.97
C ASP A 287 -14.15 6.35 -46.74
N SER A 288 -14.01 5.83 -45.55
CA SER A 288 -14.18 6.63 -44.31
C SER A 288 -13.18 7.76 -44.28
N GLY A 289 -13.58 8.90 -43.73
CA GLY A 289 -12.73 10.08 -43.55
C GLY A 289 -11.48 9.83 -42.71
N ASP A 290 -10.75 10.89 -42.40
CA ASP A 290 -9.61 10.80 -41.46
C ASP A 290 -10.09 10.28 -40.09
N PRO A 291 -9.23 9.54 -39.36
CA PRO A 291 -9.56 9.08 -38.01
C PRO A 291 -9.79 10.27 -37.08
N ASP A 292 -10.80 10.16 -36.22
CA ASP A 292 -11.14 11.15 -35.20
C ASP A 292 -10.42 10.92 -33.85
N GLY A 293 -9.68 9.82 -33.73
CA GLY A 293 -8.86 9.45 -32.58
C GLY A 293 -7.52 8.81 -32.98
N TYR A 294 -6.76 8.33 -32.01
CA TYR A 294 -5.39 7.84 -32.20
C TYR A 294 -5.23 6.33 -31.97
N SER A 295 -6.22 5.68 -31.39
CA SER A 295 -6.33 4.24 -31.18
C SER A 295 -7.80 3.85 -31.20
N ASP A 296 -8.13 2.61 -31.48
CA ASP A 296 -9.45 2.02 -31.25
C ASP A 296 -9.78 1.84 -29.77
N HIS A 297 -8.78 2.02 -28.89
CA HIS A 297 -8.95 2.14 -27.45
C HIS A 297 -8.83 3.59 -26.96
N ALA A 298 -9.54 3.91 -25.88
CA ALA A 298 -9.39 5.13 -25.10
C ALA A 298 -8.36 4.92 -23.99
N PRO A 299 -7.52 5.92 -23.65
CA PRO A 299 -6.77 5.86 -22.42
C PRO A 299 -7.70 5.83 -21.21
N ILE A 300 -7.42 4.92 -20.26
CA ILE A 300 -8.03 4.92 -18.95
C ILE A 300 -7.09 5.58 -17.95
N ILE A 301 -7.66 6.36 -17.04
CA ILE A 301 -6.92 7.11 -16.02
C ILE A 301 -7.43 6.71 -14.65
N GLY A 302 -6.55 6.26 -13.76
CA GLY A 302 -6.84 5.96 -12.37
C GLY A 302 -5.99 6.82 -11.45
N THR A 303 -6.58 7.41 -10.42
CA THR A 303 -5.85 8.01 -9.32
C THR A 303 -6.04 7.13 -8.09
N PHE A 304 -4.93 6.65 -7.53
CA PHE A 304 -4.92 5.70 -6.43
C PHE A 304 -4.19 6.30 -5.25
N ARG A 305 -4.77 6.14 -4.06
CA ARG A 305 -4.06 6.46 -2.82
C ARG A 305 -2.81 5.61 -2.72
N GLY A 306 -1.75 6.20 -2.20
CA GLY A 306 -0.60 5.44 -1.72
C GLY A 306 -1.07 4.38 -0.74
N ALA A 307 -0.41 3.21 -0.75
CA ALA A 307 -0.78 2.14 0.17
C ALA A 307 -0.76 2.67 1.61
N PRO A 308 -1.90 2.65 2.33
CA PRO A 308 -1.88 3.00 3.73
C PRO A 308 -1.06 1.93 4.47
N VAL A 309 -0.03 2.36 5.16
CA VAL A 309 0.75 1.49 6.04
C VAL A 309 0.03 1.40 7.38
N ALA A 310 -0.27 0.18 7.80
CA ALA A 310 -0.93 -0.02 9.10
C ALA A 310 -0.06 0.58 10.22
N GLY A 311 -0.66 1.45 11.04
CA GLY A 311 0.03 2.17 12.09
C GLY A 311 0.62 3.51 11.70
N ASP A 312 0.54 3.94 10.45
CA ASP A 312 1.09 5.21 9.97
C ASP A 312 0.10 6.36 10.16
N LEU A 313 0.24 7.07 11.27
CA LEU A 313 -0.53 8.29 11.56
C LEU A 313 0.12 9.56 11.00
N THR A 314 1.42 9.53 10.72
CA THR A 314 2.14 10.69 10.16
C THR A 314 2.01 10.79 8.66
N GLY A 315 1.63 9.72 7.98
CA GLY A 315 1.55 9.62 6.51
C GLY A 315 2.92 9.47 5.85
N ASP A 316 3.93 8.97 6.60
CA ASP A 316 5.30 8.85 6.10
C ASP A 316 5.66 7.44 5.60
N GLY A 317 4.68 6.54 5.56
CA GLY A 317 4.86 5.16 5.14
C GLY A 317 5.51 4.26 6.20
N ARG A 318 5.51 4.67 7.48
CA ARG A 318 6.11 3.91 8.58
C ARG A 318 5.16 3.83 9.77
N PRO A 319 5.04 2.67 10.42
CA PRO A 319 4.23 2.54 11.62
C PRO A 319 4.71 3.43 12.74
N ASP A 320 3.78 4.16 13.36
CA ASP A 320 3.99 5.11 14.45
C ASP A 320 3.57 4.52 15.79
N LEU A 321 4.04 5.13 16.88
CA LEU A 321 3.64 4.78 18.23
C LEU A 321 2.85 5.92 18.87
N VAL A 322 1.66 5.62 19.34
CA VAL A 322 0.85 6.52 20.17
C VAL A 322 1.03 6.17 21.65
N ALA A 323 1.16 7.17 22.48
CA ALA A 323 1.31 6.99 23.93
C ALA A 323 0.50 8.00 24.73
N VAL A 324 -0.05 7.55 25.86
CA VAL A 324 -0.69 8.44 26.84
C VAL A 324 0.24 8.62 28.03
N ASP A 325 0.52 9.87 28.41
CA ASP A 325 1.35 10.18 29.56
C ASP A 325 0.56 10.28 30.89
N THR A 326 1.28 10.39 32.00
CA THR A 326 0.70 10.55 33.34
C THR A 326 -0.12 11.83 33.50
N ASP A 327 0.08 12.85 32.67
CA ASP A 327 -0.72 14.09 32.64
C ASP A 327 -2.00 13.91 31.80
N GLY A 328 -2.17 12.77 31.14
CA GLY A 328 -3.31 12.45 30.29
C GLY A 328 -3.24 13.11 28.92
N LYS A 329 -2.04 13.44 28.42
CA LYS A 329 -1.81 13.90 27.05
C LYS A 329 -1.59 12.71 26.14
N LEU A 330 -2.09 12.82 24.91
CA LEU A 330 -1.84 11.87 23.83
C LEU A 330 -0.62 12.35 23.03
N ARG A 331 0.38 11.50 22.93
CA ARG A 331 1.67 11.75 22.26
C ARG A 331 1.80 10.84 21.05
N LEU A 332 2.28 11.38 19.95
CA LEU A 332 2.64 10.66 18.72
C LEU A 332 4.15 10.66 18.56
N TYR A 333 4.73 9.49 18.41
CA TYR A 333 6.15 9.25 18.09
C TYR A 333 6.23 8.66 16.69
N GLY A 334 6.82 9.38 15.74
CA GLY A 334 6.96 8.91 14.36
C GLY A 334 7.91 7.71 14.27
N GLY A 335 7.54 6.72 13.48
CA GLY A 335 8.37 5.56 13.20
C GLY A 335 9.59 5.88 12.34
N LEU A 336 10.67 5.10 12.49
CA LEU A 336 11.90 5.29 11.71
C LEU A 336 12.14 4.17 10.68
N GLY A 337 11.20 3.23 10.52
CA GLY A 337 11.34 2.09 9.61
C GLY A 337 12.42 1.07 10.03
N THR A 338 12.80 1.07 11.30
CA THR A 338 13.81 0.17 11.89
C THR A 338 13.34 -0.40 13.23
N GLY A 339 12.03 -0.35 13.49
CA GLY A 339 11.44 -0.64 14.80
C GLY A 339 11.66 0.46 15.85
N ALA A 340 12.53 1.43 15.57
CA ALA A 340 12.75 2.58 16.43
C ALA A 340 11.73 3.70 16.13
N VAL A 341 11.51 4.56 17.13
CA VAL A 341 10.68 5.75 17.01
C VAL A 341 11.51 7.02 17.19
N THR A 342 10.99 8.17 16.77
CA THR A 342 11.66 9.47 16.95
C THR A 342 11.99 9.73 18.42
N GLY A 343 13.11 10.41 18.68
CA GLY A 343 13.52 10.79 20.05
C GLY A 343 12.65 11.88 20.68
N GLY A 344 11.79 12.54 19.89
CA GLY A 344 10.79 13.53 20.30
C GLY A 344 9.38 13.04 19.99
N HIS A 345 8.38 13.77 20.45
CA HIS A 345 6.96 13.47 20.19
C HIS A 345 6.18 14.74 19.86
N THR A 346 5.08 14.56 19.13
CA THR A 346 4.05 15.59 18.93
C THR A 346 2.91 15.33 19.91
N VAL A 347 2.39 16.37 20.57
CA VAL A 347 1.18 16.25 21.39
C VAL A 347 -0.02 16.42 20.48
N ILE A 348 -0.72 15.32 20.21
CA ILE A 348 -1.92 15.29 19.35
C ILE A 348 -3.23 15.36 20.15
N GLY A 349 -3.16 15.23 21.50
CA GLY A 349 -4.29 15.39 22.41
C GLY A 349 -3.85 16.02 23.73
N ASN A 350 -4.45 17.17 24.09
CA ASN A 350 -3.95 18.00 25.20
C ASN A 350 -4.37 17.55 26.60
N GLY A 351 -5.24 16.52 26.72
CA GLY A 351 -5.66 16.00 28.03
C GLY A 351 -6.95 15.18 27.96
N GLY A 352 -7.26 14.49 29.07
CA GLY A 352 -8.45 13.62 29.17
C GLY A 352 -8.24 12.17 28.75
N TRP A 353 -7.04 11.81 28.27
CA TRP A 353 -6.76 10.48 27.73
C TRP A 353 -6.35 9.44 28.76
N ARG A 354 -6.07 9.83 30.01
CA ARG A 354 -5.53 8.94 31.05
C ARG A 354 -6.39 7.72 31.36
N THR A 355 -7.72 7.83 31.21
CA THR A 355 -8.68 6.75 31.49
C THR A 355 -9.31 6.19 30.22
N ALA A 356 -8.86 6.66 29.05
CA ALA A 356 -9.30 6.15 27.77
C ALA A 356 -8.58 4.83 27.45
N SER A 357 -9.25 3.94 26.71
CA SER A 357 -8.57 2.95 25.89
C SER A 357 -8.34 3.62 24.54
N VAL A 358 -7.11 3.69 24.07
CA VAL A 358 -6.75 4.36 22.81
C VAL A 358 -6.14 3.34 21.87
N THR A 359 -6.52 3.41 20.62
CA THR A 359 -5.98 2.58 19.55
C THR A 359 -5.98 3.36 18.23
N HIS A 360 -5.17 2.94 17.32
CA HIS A 360 -5.19 3.32 15.91
C HIS A 360 -4.93 2.04 15.12
N ARG A 361 -5.23 1.87 13.94
CA ARG A 361 -5.09 0.72 13.02
C ARG A 361 -6.27 0.71 12.05
N GLY A 362 -6.42 1.83 11.35
CA GLY A 362 -7.36 1.88 10.26
C GLY A 362 -7.92 3.26 9.96
N ASP A 363 -8.37 3.41 8.73
CA ASP A 363 -9.12 4.57 8.24
C ASP A 363 -10.61 4.36 8.54
N PHE A 364 -11.03 4.73 9.74
CA PHE A 364 -12.43 4.60 10.16
C PHE A 364 -13.35 5.64 9.52
N THR A 365 -12.80 6.74 8.99
CA THR A 365 -13.58 7.80 8.35
C THR A 365 -13.70 7.64 6.84
N GLY A 366 -12.90 6.77 6.23
CA GLY A 366 -12.87 6.56 4.78
C GLY A 366 -12.17 7.68 4.01
N ASP A 367 -11.32 8.49 4.69
CA ASP A 367 -10.63 9.63 4.08
C ASP A 367 -9.22 9.31 3.57
N GLY A 368 -8.79 8.05 3.70
CA GLY A 368 -7.50 7.53 3.25
C GLY A 368 -6.36 7.72 4.25
N ARG A 369 -6.67 8.09 5.50
CA ARG A 369 -5.71 8.24 6.59
C ARG A 369 -6.11 7.38 7.77
N GLU A 370 -5.10 6.88 8.46
CA GLU A 370 -5.35 6.16 9.69
C GLU A 370 -5.84 7.10 10.79
N ASP A 371 -6.91 6.72 11.50
CA ASP A 371 -7.56 7.50 12.54
C ASP A 371 -7.22 7.00 13.95
N VAL A 372 -7.44 7.85 14.95
CA VAL A 372 -7.38 7.45 16.36
C VAL A 372 -8.78 7.10 16.85
N VAL A 373 -8.93 5.89 17.38
CA VAL A 373 -10.15 5.47 18.06
C VAL A 373 -9.92 5.41 19.57
N ALA A 374 -10.87 5.88 20.34
CA ALA A 374 -10.80 5.78 21.78
C ALA A 374 -12.15 5.43 22.43
N ARG A 375 -12.09 4.56 23.43
CA ARG A 375 -13.18 4.45 24.40
C ARG A 375 -12.96 5.51 25.48
N VAL A 376 -13.90 6.46 25.58
CA VAL A 376 -13.91 7.54 26.57
C VAL A 376 -15.16 7.40 27.44
N GLY A 377 -14.99 7.03 28.70
CA GLY A 377 -16.12 6.66 29.53
C GLY A 377 -16.84 5.41 28.99
N THR A 378 -18.08 5.56 28.55
CA THR A 378 -18.90 4.48 27.96
C THR A 378 -19.10 4.62 26.45
N GLU A 379 -18.38 5.54 25.80
CA GLU A 379 -18.51 5.83 24.37
C GLU A 379 -17.27 5.42 23.61
N LEU A 380 -17.46 4.86 22.41
CA LEU A 380 -16.45 4.75 21.37
C LEU A 380 -16.48 6.00 20.52
N ARG A 381 -15.32 6.57 20.29
CA ARG A 381 -15.15 7.79 19.50
C ARG A 381 -14.02 7.62 18.49
N VAL A 382 -14.27 8.05 17.25
CA VAL A 382 -13.24 8.23 16.20
C VAL A 382 -12.81 9.70 16.21
N TYR A 383 -11.51 9.91 16.19
CA TYR A 383 -10.85 11.21 16.03
C TYR A 383 -10.16 11.22 14.66
N PRO A 384 -10.73 11.89 13.65
CA PRO A 384 -10.14 11.93 12.31
C PRO A 384 -8.72 12.49 12.33
N ASN A 385 -7.80 11.82 11.64
CA ASN A 385 -6.45 12.31 11.43
C ASN A 385 -6.44 13.32 10.27
N LYS A 386 -5.94 14.54 10.51
CA LYS A 386 -5.87 15.58 9.48
C LYS A 386 -4.65 15.50 8.57
N GLY A 387 -3.74 14.55 8.82
CA GLY A 387 -2.51 14.40 8.06
C GLY A 387 -1.43 15.45 8.35
N ASP A 388 -1.62 16.29 9.37
CA ASP A 388 -0.68 17.32 9.80
C ASP A 388 -0.16 17.10 11.24
N GLY A 389 -0.36 15.89 11.78
CA GLY A 389 -0.04 15.56 13.17
C GLY A 389 -1.06 16.10 14.16
N SER A 390 -2.27 16.48 13.71
CA SER A 390 -3.38 16.88 14.59
C SER A 390 -4.63 16.06 14.33
N LEU A 391 -5.49 15.94 15.36
CA LEU A 391 -6.76 15.24 15.29
C LEU A 391 -7.92 16.18 15.05
N GLY A 392 -8.93 15.70 14.34
CA GLY A 392 -10.22 16.37 14.15
C GLY A 392 -11.14 16.28 15.38
N SER A 393 -12.33 16.87 15.25
CA SER A 393 -13.37 16.71 16.26
C SER A 393 -13.88 15.29 16.28
N PRO A 394 -14.06 14.67 17.47
CA PRO A 394 -14.48 13.28 17.54
C PRO A 394 -15.92 13.07 17.11
N THR A 395 -16.17 11.93 16.48
CA THR A 395 -17.50 11.38 16.22
C THR A 395 -17.75 10.19 17.14
N VAL A 396 -18.91 10.12 17.78
CA VAL A 396 -19.32 8.96 18.58
C VAL A 396 -19.83 7.88 17.63
N ILE A 397 -19.19 6.71 17.67
CA ILE A 397 -19.48 5.56 16.82
C ILE A 397 -20.12 4.38 17.55
N GLY A 398 -20.13 4.42 18.88
CA GLY A 398 -20.75 3.41 19.74
C GLY A 398 -20.94 3.93 21.15
N THR A 399 -21.93 3.38 21.87
CA THR A 399 -22.26 3.76 23.24
C THR A 399 -22.57 2.53 24.09
N GLY A 400 -22.52 2.70 25.43
CA GLY A 400 -22.91 1.64 26.35
C GLY A 400 -21.82 0.63 26.68
N LEU A 401 -20.56 0.86 26.26
CA LEU A 401 -19.44 0.01 26.66
C LEU A 401 -19.16 0.21 28.16
N PRO A 402 -18.76 -0.85 28.89
CA PRO A 402 -18.22 -0.70 30.22
C PRO A 402 -17.00 0.22 30.27
N SER A 403 -16.84 0.99 31.32
CA SER A 403 -15.74 1.96 31.44
C SER A 403 -14.35 1.31 31.58
N ASP A 404 -14.29 0.01 31.80
CA ASP A 404 -13.10 -0.84 31.87
C ASP A 404 -12.89 -1.68 30.60
N ALA A 405 -13.79 -1.59 29.62
CA ALA A 405 -13.63 -2.28 28.34
C ALA A 405 -12.29 -1.91 27.68
N ARG A 406 -11.53 -2.90 27.29
CA ARG A 406 -10.28 -2.74 26.54
C ARG A 406 -10.60 -2.84 25.07
N VAL A 407 -10.28 -1.79 24.32
CA VAL A 407 -10.56 -1.70 22.87
C VAL A 407 -9.25 -1.65 22.11
N VAL A 408 -9.17 -2.38 21.01
CA VAL A 408 -8.05 -2.38 20.08
C VAL A 408 -8.56 -2.33 18.64
N GLY A 409 -7.95 -1.49 17.80
CA GLY A 409 -8.13 -1.53 16.35
C GLY A 409 -7.44 -2.77 15.80
N ALA A 410 -8.18 -3.59 15.09
CA ALA A 410 -7.70 -4.90 14.66
C ALA A 410 -7.38 -4.99 13.17
N GLY A 411 -7.59 -3.90 12.40
CA GLY A 411 -7.60 -3.97 10.95
C GLY A 411 -8.91 -4.59 10.44
N ASP A 412 -8.94 -4.99 9.19
CA ASP A 412 -10.10 -5.63 8.56
C ASP A 412 -10.19 -7.12 8.93
N VAL A 413 -10.83 -7.41 10.05
CA VAL A 413 -11.05 -8.79 10.54
C VAL A 413 -12.15 -9.49 9.75
N THR A 414 -13.13 -8.73 9.28
CA THR A 414 -14.28 -9.28 8.53
C THR A 414 -13.99 -9.55 7.07
N GLY A 415 -12.93 -8.95 6.52
CA GLY A 415 -12.57 -9.07 5.10
C GLY A 415 -13.46 -8.23 4.18
N ASP A 416 -14.11 -7.19 4.73
CA ASP A 416 -15.03 -6.32 3.96
C ASP A 416 -14.37 -5.04 3.43
N GLY A 417 -13.07 -4.87 3.68
CA GLY A 417 -12.29 -3.71 3.24
C GLY A 417 -12.34 -2.52 4.21
N HIS A 418 -12.92 -2.67 5.41
CA HIS A 418 -13.02 -1.62 6.42
C HIS A 418 -12.41 -2.04 7.76
N PRO A 419 -11.85 -1.10 8.55
CA PRO A 419 -11.20 -1.46 9.80
C PRO A 419 -12.22 -1.79 10.90
N ASP A 420 -11.94 -2.85 11.63
CA ASP A 420 -12.76 -3.35 12.72
C ASP A 420 -12.13 -3.09 14.09
N LEU A 421 -12.96 -3.14 15.13
CA LEU A 421 -12.53 -3.03 16.52
C LEU A 421 -12.80 -4.33 17.27
N LEU A 422 -11.86 -4.71 18.10
CA LEU A 422 -12.07 -5.75 19.12
C LEU A 422 -12.18 -5.13 20.49
N ALA A 423 -13.08 -5.65 21.33
CA ALA A 423 -13.25 -5.22 22.71
C ALA A 423 -13.35 -6.40 23.66
N ALA A 424 -12.61 -6.34 24.79
CA ALA A 424 -12.73 -7.31 25.87
C ALA A 424 -13.41 -6.67 27.08
N TYR A 425 -14.54 -7.26 27.47
CA TYR A 425 -15.31 -6.90 28.66
C TYR A 425 -16.31 -8.02 29.02
N ASP A 426 -16.78 -8.05 30.26
CA ASP A 426 -17.70 -9.10 30.78
C ASP A 426 -17.18 -10.53 30.52
N ASP A 427 -15.87 -10.71 30.65
CA ASP A 427 -15.15 -11.97 30.39
C ASP A 427 -15.28 -12.50 28.94
N LYS A 428 -15.61 -11.63 27.99
CA LYS A 428 -15.86 -11.98 26.57
C LYS A 428 -15.02 -11.13 25.62
N LEU A 429 -14.80 -11.67 24.41
CA LEU A 429 -14.26 -10.92 23.27
C LEU A 429 -15.40 -10.59 22.30
N TRP A 430 -15.47 -9.33 21.91
CA TRP A 430 -16.47 -8.78 21.02
C TRP A 430 -15.81 -8.15 19.78
N LEU A 431 -16.41 -8.37 18.62
CA LEU A 431 -16.10 -7.71 17.36
C LEU A 431 -17.12 -6.59 17.12
N TYR A 432 -16.64 -5.40 16.85
CA TYR A 432 -17.39 -4.25 16.35
C TYR A 432 -16.94 -4.00 14.92
N ALA A 433 -17.61 -4.62 13.96
CA ALA A 433 -17.33 -4.42 12.56
C ALA A 433 -17.71 -3.01 12.12
N ALA A 434 -16.93 -2.41 11.21
CA ALA A 434 -17.32 -1.16 10.57
C ALA A 434 -18.65 -1.34 9.82
N ASP A 435 -19.42 -0.26 9.67
CA ASP A 435 -20.59 -0.23 8.81
C ASP A 435 -20.21 0.39 7.45
N PRO A 436 -20.03 -0.43 6.39
CA PRO A 436 -19.57 0.07 5.09
C PRO A 436 -20.51 1.11 4.46
N GLU A 437 -21.80 1.07 4.84
CA GLU A 437 -22.80 2.00 4.31
C GLU A 437 -22.86 3.33 5.10
N ALA A 438 -22.21 3.39 6.27
CA ALA A 438 -22.36 4.53 7.20
C ALA A 438 -21.08 4.84 8.00
N LEU A 439 -19.91 4.86 7.39
CA LEU A 439 -18.66 5.24 8.07
C LEU A 439 -18.77 6.62 8.74
N PRO A 440 -18.21 6.80 9.91
CA PRO A 440 -17.39 5.87 10.71
C PRO A 440 -18.17 5.00 11.71
N THR A 441 -19.45 4.72 11.52
CA THR A 441 -20.24 3.93 12.49
C THR A 441 -19.81 2.45 12.51
N VAL A 442 -20.16 1.76 13.60
CA VAL A 442 -19.91 0.32 13.73
C VAL A 442 -21.24 -0.44 13.85
N LEU A 443 -21.26 -1.66 13.34
CA LEU A 443 -22.38 -2.58 13.44
C LEU A 443 -22.56 -3.07 14.91
N PRO A 444 -23.73 -3.62 15.27
CA PRO A 444 -23.93 -4.24 16.59
C PRO A 444 -22.87 -5.31 16.87
N PRO A 445 -22.31 -5.37 18.11
CA PRO A 445 -21.19 -6.25 18.41
C PRO A 445 -21.53 -7.73 18.27
N VAL A 446 -20.61 -8.48 17.68
CA VAL A 446 -20.65 -9.93 17.55
C VAL A 446 -19.69 -10.56 18.56
N ARG A 447 -20.14 -11.58 19.31
CA ARG A 447 -19.28 -12.27 20.28
C ARG A 447 -18.38 -13.27 19.59
N LEU A 448 -17.06 -13.07 19.65
CA LEU A 448 -16.04 -14.01 19.17
C LEU A 448 -15.52 -14.95 20.26
N GLY A 449 -15.31 -14.44 21.50
CA GLY A 449 -14.82 -15.22 22.62
C GLY A 449 -15.85 -15.34 23.73
N ALA A 450 -16.02 -16.56 24.30
CA ALA A 450 -17.09 -16.85 25.27
C ALA A 450 -16.69 -16.60 26.74
N SER A 451 -15.39 -16.74 27.09
CA SER A 451 -14.87 -16.55 28.46
C SER A 451 -13.33 -16.48 28.48
N GLY A 452 -12.76 -16.01 29.60
CA GLY A 452 -11.33 -15.93 29.85
C GLY A 452 -10.69 -14.63 29.42
N TRP A 453 -11.46 -13.66 28.93
CA TRP A 453 -10.94 -12.43 28.33
C TRP A 453 -10.70 -11.30 29.34
N ASP A 454 -11.24 -11.39 30.58
CA ASP A 454 -10.94 -10.41 31.62
C ASP A 454 -9.46 -10.45 32.06
N ALA A 455 -8.81 -11.62 31.94
CA ALA A 455 -7.39 -11.78 32.24
C ALA A 455 -6.46 -11.37 31.09
N MET A 456 -7.00 -11.02 29.92
CA MET A 456 -6.21 -10.74 28.72
C MET A 456 -5.97 -9.26 28.52
N THR A 457 -4.74 -8.87 28.13
CA THR A 457 -4.43 -7.57 27.53
C THR A 457 -4.31 -7.77 26.03
N LEU A 458 -5.12 -7.05 25.26
CA LEU A 458 -5.19 -7.18 23.81
C LEU A 458 -4.20 -6.25 23.11
N THR A 459 -3.62 -6.72 21.99
CA THR A 459 -2.97 -5.88 20.98
C THR A 459 -3.13 -6.54 19.62
N ALA A 460 -3.25 -5.73 18.55
CA ALA A 460 -3.34 -6.20 17.18
C ALA A 460 -2.10 -5.74 16.41
N PRO A 461 -1.14 -6.63 16.16
CA PRO A 461 0.09 -6.27 15.48
C PRO A 461 -0.10 -6.13 13.96
N GLY A 462 -1.18 -6.66 13.41
CA GLY A 462 -1.43 -6.86 11.99
C GLY A 462 -1.36 -8.34 11.63
N ASP A 463 -0.98 -8.66 10.41
CA ASP A 463 -0.75 -10.02 9.92
C ASP A 463 0.58 -10.55 10.47
N ALA A 464 0.51 -11.42 11.45
CA ALA A 464 1.68 -11.98 12.13
C ALA A 464 2.17 -13.30 11.49
N ASP A 465 1.32 -13.99 10.73
CA ASP A 465 1.68 -15.27 10.11
C ASP A 465 1.84 -15.20 8.58
N GLY A 466 1.61 -14.04 7.97
CA GLY A 466 1.83 -13.77 6.56
C GLY A 466 0.73 -14.31 5.64
N ASP A 467 -0.48 -14.55 6.18
CA ASP A 467 -1.60 -15.09 5.41
C ASP A 467 -2.52 -14.00 4.80
N GLY A 468 -2.19 -12.73 5.02
CA GLY A 468 -2.91 -11.57 4.51
C GLY A 468 -4.08 -11.12 5.39
N ARG A 469 -4.27 -11.70 6.60
CA ARG A 469 -5.32 -11.33 7.54
C ARG A 469 -4.76 -10.77 8.82
N PRO A 470 -5.48 -9.84 9.48
CA PRO A 470 -5.03 -9.35 10.75
C PRO A 470 -5.22 -10.40 11.86
N ASP A 471 -4.21 -10.50 12.70
CA ASP A 471 -4.16 -11.40 13.87
C ASP A 471 -4.35 -10.66 15.17
N LEU A 472 -4.74 -11.39 16.21
CA LEU A 472 -4.86 -10.88 17.58
C LEU A 472 -3.78 -11.49 18.47
N LEU A 473 -3.04 -10.63 19.16
CA LEU A 473 -2.19 -11.03 20.28
C LEU A 473 -2.88 -10.69 21.61
N ALA A 474 -2.91 -11.66 22.51
CA ALA A 474 -3.47 -11.50 23.85
C ALA A 474 -2.46 -11.94 24.90
N ARG A 475 -2.07 -11.00 25.77
CA ARG A 475 -1.24 -11.29 26.93
C ARG A 475 -2.08 -11.80 28.05
N ASP A 476 -1.85 -13.03 28.50
CA ASP A 476 -2.45 -13.61 29.69
C ASP A 476 -1.73 -13.08 30.95
N THR A 477 -2.44 -12.33 31.78
CA THR A 477 -1.85 -11.73 32.99
C THR A 477 -1.60 -12.76 34.11
N GLY A 478 -2.19 -13.95 34.01
CA GLY A 478 -2.03 -15.04 34.98
C GLY A 478 -0.75 -15.85 34.78
N ASP A 479 -0.38 -16.15 33.53
CA ASP A 479 0.81 -16.98 33.21
C ASP A 479 1.94 -16.20 32.54
N SER A 480 1.75 -14.91 32.24
CA SER A 480 2.72 -14.03 31.61
C SER A 480 3.11 -14.45 30.20
N ARG A 481 2.26 -15.17 29.50
CA ARG A 481 2.43 -15.56 28.09
C ARG A 481 1.73 -14.60 27.17
N LEU A 482 2.25 -14.52 25.96
CA LEU A 482 1.63 -13.86 24.82
C LEU A 482 1.11 -14.92 23.87
N TRP A 483 -0.19 -14.90 23.61
CA TRP A 483 -0.90 -15.85 22.80
C TRP A 483 -1.30 -15.23 21.47
N LEU A 484 -1.01 -15.92 20.36
CA LEU A 484 -1.47 -15.59 19.02
C LEU A 484 -2.79 -16.28 18.74
N TYR A 485 -3.76 -15.53 18.24
CA TYR A 485 -5.02 -15.97 17.67
C TYR A 485 -5.03 -15.55 16.20
N ARG A 486 -4.91 -16.50 15.27
CA ARG A 486 -4.84 -16.24 13.84
C ARG A 486 -6.19 -15.85 13.29
N GLY A 487 -6.22 -14.83 12.43
CA GLY A 487 -7.42 -14.40 11.72
C GLY A 487 -7.91 -15.45 10.73
N MET A 488 -9.22 -15.68 10.66
CA MET A 488 -9.84 -16.66 9.78
C MET A 488 -10.70 -15.96 8.71
N PRO A 489 -10.90 -16.58 7.53
CA PRO A 489 -11.67 -15.97 6.44
C PRO A 489 -13.12 -15.63 6.78
N ASP A 490 -13.67 -16.19 7.85
CA ASP A 490 -15.04 -15.95 8.31
C ASP A 490 -15.16 -14.86 9.38
N GLY A 491 -14.10 -14.07 9.59
CA GLY A 491 -14.07 -13.03 10.61
C GLY A 491 -13.95 -13.54 12.05
N THR A 492 -13.55 -14.79 12.23
CA THR A 492 -13.26 -15.39 13.55
C THR A 492 -11.76 -15.59 13.76
N PHE A 493 -11.38 -16.12 14.90
CA PHE A 493 -9.98 -16.46 15.21
C PHE A 493 -9.84 -17.97 15.48
N ASP A 494 -8.70 -18.53 15.05
CA ASP A 494 -8.35 -19.92 15.31
C ASP A 494 -7.95 -20.14 16.80
N ALA A 495 -7.73 -21.40 17.16
CA ALA A 495 -7.23 -21.77 18.48
C ALA A 495 -5.86 -21.13 18.76
N ARG A 496 -5.69 -20.55 19.95
CA ARG A 496 -4.47 -19.84 20.32
C ARG A 496 -3.22 -20.73 20.28
N THR A 497 -2.12 -20.15 19.82
CA THR A 497 -0.77 -20.70 19.90
C THR A 497 0.14 -19.78 20.72
N GLU A 498 1.19 -20.30 21.35
CA GLU A 498 2.14 -19.47 22.08
C GLU A 498 2.98 -18.65 21.11
N TYR A 499 2.93 -17.32 21.22
CA TYR A 499 3.75 -16.38 20.45
C TYR A 499 5.03 -16.02 21.21
N GLY A 500 4.95 -15.83 22.51
CA GLY A 500 6.08 -15.48 23.35
C GLY A 500 5.80 -15.66 24.84
N HIS A 501 6.87 -15.62 25.63
CA HIS A 501 6.80 -15.76 27.08
C HIS A 501 7.53 -14.64 27.81
N SER A 502 7.33 -14.54 29.14
CA SER A 502 7.93 -13.49 29.97
C SER A 502 7.39 -12.08 29.70
N TYR A 503 6.12 -12.00 29.30
CA TYR A 503 5.38 -10.75 29.10
C TYR A 503 4.59 -10.31 30.35
N GLY A 504 5.04 -10.67 31.54
CA GLY A 504 4.37 -10.25 32.79
C GLY A 504 4.33 -8.73 32.94
N THR A 505 3.24 -8.20 33.52
CA THR A 505 3.04 -6.76 33.71
C THR A 505 4.11 -6.09 34.58
N GLY A 506 4.84 -6.85 35.43
CA GLY A 506 5.95 -6.34 36.23
C GLY A 506 7.23 -6.11 35.44
N ASN A 507 7.44 -6.75 34.30
CA ASN A 507 8.65 -6.57 33.47
C ASN A 507 8.33 -5.98 32.07
N ARG A 508 7.09 -6.06 31.62
CA ARG A 508 6.57 -5.47 30.40
C ARG A 508 5.20 -4.79 30.70
N PRO A 509 5.20 -3.66 31.42
CA PRO A 509 3.96 -3.05 31.88
C PRO A 509 3.02 -2.72 30.71
N LEU A 510 3.53 -2.15 29.63
CA LEU A 510 2.74 -1.76 28.47
C LEU A 510 3.15 -2.57 27.23
N LEU A 511 2.18 -2.81 26.34
CA LEU A 511 2.33 -3.60 25.11
C LEU A 511 1.51 -2.96 23.99
N ALA A 512 2.10 -2.83 22.82
CA ALA A 512 1.45 -2.39 21.60
C ALA A 512 1.91 -3.21 20.39
N GLY A 513 1.02 -3.47 19.44
CA GLY A 513 1.39 -3.93 18.11
C GLY A 513 2.16 -2.84 17.38
N ALA A 514 3.10 -3.20 16.52
CA ALA A 514 3.95 -2.27 15.81
C ALA A 514 3.80 -2.37 14.27
N ALA A 515 2.84 -3.15 13.77
CA ALA A 515 2.79 -3.56 12.38
C ALA A 515 4.18 -4.08 11.93
N ASP A 516 4.57 -3.91 10.68
CA ASP A 516 5.94 -4.19 10.21
C ASP A 516 6.79 -2.92 10.34
N ALA A 517 7.21 -2.61 11.58
CA ALA A 517 7.93 -1.37 11.88
C ALA A 517 9.41 -1.39 11.51
N ASP A 518 9.98 -2.54 11.18
CA ASP A 518 11.36 -2.66 10.72
C ASP A 518 11.53 -3.08 9.25
N GLY A 519 10.40 -3.33 8.54
CA GLY A 519 10.39 -3.63 7.11
C GLY A 519 10.81 -5.08 6.81
N ASN A 520 10.70 -6.00 7.78
CA ASN A 520 11.11 -7.41 7.59
C ASN A 520 9.99 -8.32 7.05
N GLY A 521 8.77 -7.78 6.84
CA GLY A 521 7.61 -8.49 6.34
C GLY A 521 6.81 -9.26 7.41
N ALA A 522 7.13 -9.09 8.69
CA ALA A 522 6.43 -9.72 9.81
C ALA A 522 5.90 -8.65 10.79
N ALA A 523 4.78 -8.92 11.41
CA ALA A 523 4.21 -7.97 12.38
C ALA A 523 5.00 -7.96 13.71
N ASP A 524 5.31 -6.77 14.18
CA ASP A 524 6.21 -6.46 15.29
C ASP A 524 5.48 -6.02 16.57
N LEU A 525 6.26 -5.80 17.65
CA LEU A 525 5.75 -5.34 18.93
C LEU A 525 6.62 -4.27 19.57
N TRP A 526 5.97 -3.32 20.26
CA TRP A 526 6.60 -2.46 21.26
C TRP A 526 6.16 -2.84 22.67
N THR A 527 7.11 -2.76 23.62
CA THR A 527 6.81 -2.91 25.04
C THR A 527 7.60 -1.89 25.85
N THR A 528 7.09 -1.53 27.04
CA THR A 528 7.88 -0.75 27.98
C THR A 528 8.50 -1.64 29.07
N THR A 529 9.54 -1.14 29.74
CA THR A 529 10.10 -1.76 30.94
C THR A 529 9.88 -0.88 32.16
N ASP A 530 9.87 -1.49 33.33
CA ASP A 530 9.69 -0.82 34.64
C ASP A 530 11.04 -0.49 35.30
N SER A 531 12.18 -0.85 34.71
CA SER A 531 13.50 -0.65 35.29
C SER A 531 14.02 0.77 35.17
N GLY A 532 14.54 1.36 36.25
CA GLY A 532 15.11 2.71 36.24
C GLY A 532 14.09 3.79 35.87
N THR A 533 14.32 4.52 34.78
CA THR A 533 13.40 5.53 34.22
C THR A 533 12.44 4.96 33.19
N GLY A 534 12.43 3.65 33.00
CA GLY A 534 11.69 2.95 31.96
C GLY A 534 12.30 3.09 30.58
N THR A 535 12.26 2.01 29.80
CA THR A 535 12.73 1.98 28.41
C THR A 535 11.61 1.53 27.48
N LEU A 536 11.70 1.87 26.20
CA LEU A 536 10.91 1.27 25.14
C LEU A 536 11.75 0.17 24.47
N MET A 537 11.16 -1.01 24.37
CA MET A 537 11.72 -2.17 23.69
C MET A 537 10.95 -2.45 22.43
N PHE A 538 11.64 -2.78 21.38
CA PHE A 538 11.12 -3.30 20.13
C PHE A 538 11.39 -4.80 20.03
N TYR A 539 10.45 -5.56 19.53
CA TYR A 539 10.54 -6.98 19.22
C TYR A 539 10.17 -7.19 17.76
N ALA A 540 11.16 -7.56 16.95
CA ALA A 540 10.91 -7.94 15.56
C ALA A 540 10.07 -9.21 15.48
N GLY A 541 9.09 -9.24 14.62
CA GLY A 541 8.37 -10.47 14.28
C GLY A 541 9.32 -11.48 13.63
N ALA A 542 9.09 -12.77 13.89
CA ALA A 542 9.90 -13.83 13.33
C ALA A 542 9.09 -15.12 13.21
N THR A 543 9.66 -16.12 12.53
CA THR A 543 9.12 -17.48 12.49
C THR A 543 10.10 -18.46 13.13
N ASP A 544 9.58 -19.43 13.88
CA ASP A 544 10.39 -20.51 14.43
C ASP A 544 10.78 -21.57 13.35
N ALA A 545 11.54 -22.56 13.74
CA ALA A 545 11.97 -23.63 12.82
C ALA A 545 10.82 -24.50 12.27
N ALA A 546 9.62 -24.41 12.85
CA ALA A 546 8.41 -25.09 12.41
C ALA A 546 7.51 -24.19 11.54
N GLY A 547 7.92 -22.93 11.31
CA GLY A 547 7.15 -21.94 10.56
C GLY A 547 6.07 -21.24 11.37
N ASN A 548 6.08 -21.31 12.71
CA ASN A 548 5.11 -20.58 13.51
C ASN A 548 5.60 -19.17 13.81
N PRO A 549 4.70 -18.16 13.81
CA PRO A 549 5.02 -16.80 14.24
C PRO A 549 5.44 -16.75 15.72
N VAL A 550 6.52 -16.04 16.02
CA VAL A 550 7.07 -15.87 17.38
C VAL A 550 7.69 -14.48 17.55
N ASP A 551 7.91 -14.06 18.78
CA ASP A 551 8.72 -12.89 19.09
C ASP A 551 10.20 -13.18 18.79
N GLY A 552 10.79 -12.41 17.88
CA GLY A 552 12.18 -12.57 17.43
C GLY A 552 13.17 -11.71 18.22
N ALA A 553 14.08 -11.08 17.47
CA ALA A 553 15.12 -10.24 18.07
C ALA A 553 14.53 -9.03 18.80
N ARG A 554 15.11 -8.68 19.95
CA ARG A 554 14.68 -7.52 20.73
C ARG A 554 15.75 -6.44 20.77
N THR A 555 15.34 -5.19 20.69
CA THR A 555 16.20 -4.02 20.71
C THR A 555 15.64 -2.94 21.63
N THR A 556 16.50 -2.24 22.39
CA THR A 556 16.08 -1.05 23.14
C THR A 556 16.04 0.14 22.19
N VAL A 557 14.87 0.73 21.96
CA VAL A 557 14.66 1.84 21.03
C VAL A 557 14.33 3.16 21.72
N GLY A 558 13.94 3.14 23.02
CA GLY A 558 13.78 4.32 23.86
C GLY A 558 14.52 4.14 25.19
N LEU A 559 15.52 5.00 25.46
CA LEU A 559 16.48 4.78 26.55
C LEU A 559 15.96 5.18 27.94
N SER A 560 14.97 6.08 28.04
CA SER A 560 14.46 6.56 29.33
C SER A 560 13.16 7.33 29.20
N GLY A 561 12.47 7.54 30.35
CA GLY A 561 11.27 8.38 30.44
C GLY A 561 9.96 7.61 30.24
N TRP A 562 10.01 6.31 29.92
CA TRP A 562 8.82 5.52 29.62
C TRP A 562 8.00 5.13 30.85
N ASN A 563 8.51 5.33 32.08
CA ASN A 563 7.73 5.22 33.32
C ASN A 563 6.68 6.35 33.47
N SER A 564 6.78 7.43 32.70
CA SER A 564 5.79 8.49 32.64
C SER A 564 4.64 8.21 31.64
N ILE A 565 4.70 7.09 30.95
CA ILE A 565 3.68 6.62 30.01
C ILE A 565 2.77 5.60 30.71
N VAL A 566 1.48 5.72 30.51
CA VAL A 566 0.45 4.85 31.11
C VAL A 566 -0.27 3.97 30.09
N LEU A 567 -0.13 4.25 28.79
CA LEU A 567 -0.66 3.46 27.69
C LEU A 567 0.23 3.67 26.46
N ILE A 568 0.41 2.61 25.67
CA ILE A 568 0.95 2.64 24.30
C ILE A 568 0.00 1.90 23.36
N SER A 569 -0.06 2.34 22.09
CA SER A 569 -0.84 1.72 21.02
C SER A 569 -0.14 1.88 19.67
#